data_368fb180c0ebc254f217e78fcd9cd8dd
#
_entry.id   368fb180c0ebc254f217e78fcd9cd8dd
#
_cell.length_a   1.000
_cell.length_b   1.000
_cell.length_c   1.000
_cell.angle_alpha   90.00
_cell.angle_beta   90.00
_cell.angle_gamma   90.00
#
_symmetry.space_group_name_H-M   'P 1'
#
loop_
_entity.id
_entity.type
_entity.pdbx_description
1 polymer ?
#
loop_
_entity_poly.entity_id
_entity_poly.type
_entity_poly.pdbx_seq_one_letter_code
_entity_poly.pdbx_strand_id
1 'polypeptide(L)'
;MQIFYRSRNASILAKKSLNNAAKQIRQSNAIKQYTNLLDKKDLEDIRNRMNEFDKQREILIKLGRDVIKLSKQIIYCAHRNELEEAERLTKEIKRLVEEENKIVEANPKLIYSGSFKVDVQEYVEAICYFEFVKNKRIPSYKELKVGG
;
A
#
# COMPACT_ATOMS: atom_id res chain seq x y z
N MET A 1 37.82 -16.83 61.06
CA MET A 1 37.63 -17.29 59.65
C MET A 1 36.45 -16.63 58.91
N GLN A 2 35.41 -16.15 59.51
CA GLN A 2 34.25 -15.54 58.83
C GLN A 2 34.48 -14.15 58.21
N ILE A 3 35.45 -13.40 58.69
CA ILE A 3 35.70 -12.02 58.18
C ILE A 3 36.35 -12.01 56.81
N PHE A 4 37.19 -13.02 56.52
CA PHE A 4 37.88 -13.16 55.22
C PHE A 4 36.92 -13.56 54.07
N TYR A 5 35.86 -14.30 54.33
CA TYR A 5 34.87 -14.73 53.30
C TYR A 5 33.96 -13.59 52.90
N ARG A 6 33.59 -12.67 53.82
CA ARG A 6 32.75 -11.50 53.50
C ARG A 6 33.47 -10.51 52.59
N SER A 7 34.78 -10.31 52.76
CA SER A 7 35.57 -9.39 51.96
C SER A 7 35.74 -9.84 50.51
N ARG A 8 35.93 -11.15 50.24
CA ARG A 8 36.03 -11.69 48.88
C ARG A 8 34.72 -11.60 48.11
N ASN A 9 33.58 -11.87 48.73
CA ASN A 9 32.27 -11.79 48.10
C ASN A 9 31.89 -10.36 47.77
N ALA A 10 32.18 -9.37 48.61
CA ALA A 10 32.00 -7.96 48.34
C ALA A 10 32.82 -7.48 47.13
N SER A 11 34.09 -7.93 47.02
CA SER A 11 34.95 -7.61 45.88
C SER A 11 34.43 -8.21 44.55
N ILE A 12 33.91 -9.44 44.59
CA ILE A 12 33.35 -10.11 43.40
C ILE A 12 32.06 -9.45 42.95
N LEU A 13 31.18 -9.04 43.87
CA LEU A 13 29.96 -8.33 43.60
C LEU A 13 30.23 -6.92 43.02
N ALA A 14 31.20 -6.22 43.57
CA ALA A 14 31.62 -4.91 43.06
C ALA A 14 32.18 -5.01 41.63
N LYS A 15 33.01 -6.04 41.34
CA LYS A 15 33.53 -6.30 39.97
C LYS A 15 32.39 -6.64 38.98
N LYS A 16 31.41 -7.44 39.38
CA LYS A 16 30.23 -7.75 38.54
C LYS A 16 29.41 -6.51 38.26
N SER A 17 29.17 -5.65 39.25
CA SER A 17 28.44 -4.38 39.09
C SER A 17 29.16 -3.42 38.14
N LEU A 18 30.50 -3.28 38.29
CA LEU A 18 31.33 -2.45 37.41
C LEU A 18 31.30 -2.96 35.95
N ASN A 19 31.40 -4.29 35.76
CA ASN A 19 31.33 -4.88 34.43
C ASN A 19 29.97 -4.67 33.76
N ASN A 20 28.86 -4.77 34.53
CA ASN A 20 27.54 -4.51 34.02
C ASN A 20 27.34 -3.02 33.65
N ALA A 21 27.81 -2.09 34.46
CA ALA A 21 27.79 -0.66 34.17
C ALA A 21 28.63 -0.34 32.92
N ALA A 22 29.83 -0.90 32.78
CA ALA A 22 30.67 -0.73 31.60
C ALA A 22 29.99 -1.28 30.31
N LYS A 23 29.29 -2.41 30.42
CA LYS A 23 28.52 -2.98 29.31
C LYS A 23 27.36 -2.09 28.90
N GLN A 24 26.62 -1.52 29.86
CA GLN A 24 25.53 -0.57 29.60
C GLN A 24 26.04 0.72 28.95
N ILE A 25 27.18 1.25 29.40
CA ILE A 25 27.78 2.46 28.80
C ILE A 25 28.23 2.17 27.35
N ARG A 26 28.85 1.02 27.08
CA ARG A 26 29.24 0.61 25.72
C ARG A 26 28.02 0.47 24.80
N GLN A 27 26.94 -0.15 25.27
CA GLN A 27 25.70 -0.25 24.52
C GLN A 27 25.05 1.13 24.24
N SER A 28 25.02 2.01 25.25
CA SER A 28 24.52 3.39 25.11
C SER A 28 25.34 4.20 24.10
N ASN A 29 26.68 4.07 24.14
CA ASN A 29 27.56 4.77 23.20
C ASN A 29 27.43 4.22 21.77
N ALA A 30 27.29 2.91 21.61
CA ALA A 30 27.01 2.29 20.31
C ALA A 30 25.66 2.78 19.75
N ILE A 31 24.60 2.80 20.55
CA ILE A 31 23.30 3.34 20.13
C ILE A 31 23.41 4.82 19.74
N LYS A 32 24.14 5.64 20.51
CA LYS A 32 24.39 7.05 20.16
C LYS A 32 25.17 7.20 18.86
N GLN A 33 26.12 6.32 18.59
CA GLN A 33 26.90 6.34 17.36
C GLN A 33 26.06 5.97 16.14
N TYR A 34 25.10 5.03 16.29
CA TYR A 34 24.17 4.67 15.22
C TYR A 34 23.06 5.71 15.01
N THR A 35 22.63 6.42 16.05
CA THR A 35 21.63 7.51 15.92
C THR A 35 22.21 8.75 15.24
N ASN A 36 23.51 8.94 15.24
CA ASN A 36 24.18 10.02 14.50
C ASN A 36 24.46 9.68 13.02
N LEU A 37 24.27 8.42 12.59
CA LEU A 37 24.43 8.00 11.20
C LEU A 37 23.21 8.31 10.32
N LEU A 38 22.06 8.55 10.93
CA LEU A 38 20.82 8.92 10.22
C LEU A 38 20.47 10.36 10.54
N ASP A 39 20.45 11.21 9.51
CA ASP A 39 19.94 12.56 9.65
C ASP A 39 18.45 12.49 9.99
N LYS A 40 18.03 13.19 11.05
CA LYS A 40 16.61 13.26 11.45
C LYS A 40 15.74 13.79 10.32
N LYS A 41 16.26 14.71 9.53
CA LYS A 41 15.58 15.27 8.38
C LYS A 41 15.32 14.21 7.31
N ASP A 42 16.31 13.36 7.02
CA ASP A 42 16.14 12.26 6.07
C ASP A 42 15.08 11.27 6.53
N LEU A 43 15.01 10.96 7.83
CA LEU A 43 13.97 10.10 8.40
C LEU A 43 12.58 10.73 8.32
N GLU A 44 12.46 12.03 8.56
CA GLU A 44 11.19 12.76 8.41
C GLU A 44 10.74 12.78 6.95
N ASP A 45 11.65 13.02 6.01
CA ASP A 45 11.36 13.02 4.58
C ASP A 45 10.90 11.64 4.09
N ILE A 46 11.57 10.57 4.53
CA ILE A 46 11.16 9.20 4.23
C ILE A 46 9.77 8.92 4.80
N ARG A 47 9.52 9.26 6.06
CA ARG A 47 8.22 9.10 6.71
C ARG A 47 7.11 9.82 5.95
N ASN A 48 7.35 11.06 5.55
CA ASN A 48 6.38 11.87 4.82
C ASN A 48 6.04 11.25 3.46
N ARG A 49 7.04 10.77 2.72
CA ARG A 49 6.85 10.06 1.44
C ARG A 49 6.07 8.76 1.62
N MET A 50 6.37 7.99 2.67
CA MET A 50 5.64 6.74 2.97
C MET A 50 4.18 7.03 3.33
N ASN A 51 3.93 8.03 4.17
CA ASN A 51 2.57 8.43 4.54
C ASN A 51 1.75 8.90 3.33
N GLU A 52 2.37 9.65 2.41
CA GLU A 52 1.71 10.09 1.20
C GLU A 52 1.39 8.92 0.26
N PHE A 53 2.34 8.00 0.09
CA PHE A 53 2.12 6.77 -0.66
C PHE A 53 0.97 5.94 -0.09
N ASP A 54 0.92 5.75 1.22
CA ASP A 54 -0.14 5.00 1.89
C ASP A 54 -1.51 5.65 1.73
N LYS A 55 -1.60 6.98 1.83
CA LYS A 55 -2.85 7.71 1.56
C LYS A 55 -3.36 7.50 0.14
N GLN A 56 -2.49 7.63 -0.85
CA GLN A 56 -2.85 7.43 -2.26
C GLN A 56 -3.27 5.97 -2.52
N ARG A 57 -2.56 5.02 -1.90
CA ARG A 57 -2.90 3.60 -1.96
C ARG A 57 -4.28 3.31 -1.36
N GLU A 58 -4.62 3.92 -0.22
CA GLU A 58 -5.95 3.75 0.40
C GLU A 58 -7.07 4.30 -0.48
N ILE A 59 -6.86 5.45 -1.12
CA ILE A 59 -7.82 6.03 -2.08
C ILE A 59 -8.01 5.06 -3.24
N LEU A 60 -6.91 4.56 -3.82
CA LEU A 60 -6.95 3.61 -4.93
C LEU A 60 -7.71 2.33 -4.56
N ILE A 61 -7.49 1.77 -3.37
CA ILE A 61 -8.22 0.58 -2.89
C ILE A 61 -9.73 0.85 -2.77
N LYS A 62 -10.14 2.04 -2.34
CA LYS A 62 -11.56 2.40 -2.25
C LYS A 62 -12.19 2.50 -3.64
N LEU A 63 -11.56 3.21 -4.56
CA LEU A 63 -12.00 3.33 -5.95
C LEU A 63 -12.12 1.94 -6.61
N GLY A 64 -11.10 1.09 -6.44
CA GLY A 64 -11.10 -0.25 -7.01
C GLY A 64 -12.25 -1.14 -6.53
N ARG A 65 -12.63 -1.04 -5.26
CA ARG A 65 -13.82 -1.74 -4.75
C ARG A 65 -15.10 -1.30 -5.46
N ASP A 66 -15.23 -0.01 -5.74
CA ASP A 66 -16.38 0.52 -6.45
C ASP A 66 -16.33 0.12 -7.93
N VAL A 67 -15.15 0.11 -8.56
CA VAL A 67 -14.95 -0.42 -9.92
C VAL A 67 -15.39 -1.87 -10.01
N ILE A 68 -14.93 -2.75 -9.12
CA ILE A 68 -15.31 -4.18 -9.09
C ILE A 68 -16.81 -4.33 -8.90
N LYS A 69 -17.42 -3.55 -8.01
CA LYS A 69 -18.86 -3.60 -7.75
C LYS A 69 -19.67 -3.21 -9.00
N LEU A 70 -19.29 -2.11 -9.65
CA LEU A 70 -19.95 -1.63 -10.87
C LEU A 70 -19.75 -2.61 -12.03
N SER A 71 -18.56 -3.19 -12.18
CA SER A 71 -18.27 -4.23 -13.18
C SER A 71 -19.28 -5.38 -13.08
N LYS A 72 -19.48 -5.92 -11.88
CA LYS A 72 -20.46 -6.98 -11.66
C LYS A 72 -21.88 -6.55 -11.95
N GLN A 73 -22.26 -5.34 -11.58
CA GLN A 73 -23.60 -4.81 -11.88
C GLN A 73 -23.83 -4.66 -13.38
N ILE A 74 -22.84 -4.17 -14.14
CA ILE A 74 -22.89 -4.03 -15.60
C ILE A 74 -23.12 -5.42 -16.23
N ILE A 75 -22.35 -6.41 -15.82
CA ILE A 75 -22.49 -7.79 -16.34
C ILE A 75 -23.90 -8.35 -16.03
N TYR A 76 -24.41 -8.17 -14.81
CA TYR A 76 -25.75 -8.62 -14.45
C TYR A 76 -26.86 -7.90 -15.24
N CYS A 77 -26.77 -6.59 -15.42
CA CYS A 77 -27.74 -5.85 -16.23
C CYS A 77 -27.69 -6.28 -17.70
N ALA A 78 -26.51 -6.46 -18.27
CA ALA A 78 -26.35 -6.96 -19.63
C ALA A 78 -26.90 -8.38 -19.80
N HIS A 79 -26.70 -9.25 -18.82
CA HIS A 79 -27.27 -10.63 -18.80
C HIS A 79 -28.78 -10.64 -18.82
N ARG A 80 -29.43 -9.69 -18.12
CA ARG A 80 -30.88 -9.53 -18.07
C ARG A 80 -31.45 -8.68 -19.20
N ASN A 81 -30.60 -8.26 -20.15
CA ASN A 81 -30.97 -7.37 -21.25
C ASN A 81 -31.47 -5.99 -20.79
N GLU A 82 -31.08 -5.54 -19.60
CA GLU A 82 -31.33 -4.20 -19.06
C GLU A 82 -30.26 -3.23 -19.57
N LEU A 83 -30.25 -2.99 -20.90
CA LEU A 83 -29.15 -2.32 -21.58
C LEU A 83 -29.05 -0.83 -21.24
N GLU A 84 -30.15 -0.15 -20.96
CA GLU A 84 -30.14 1.27 -20.56
C GLU A 84 -29.44 1.48 -19.22
N GLU A 85 -29.77 0.63 -18.23
CA GLU A 85 -29.11 0.69 -16.93
C GLU A 85 -27.65 0.29 -17.03
N ALA A 86 -27.31 -0.76 -17.78
CA ALA A 86 -25.92 -1.13 -18.04
C ALA A 86 -25.14 0.03 -18.67
N GLU A 87 -25.72 0.79 -19.59
CA GLU A 87 -25.09 1.95 -20.21
C GLU A 87 -24.86 3.09 -19.20
N ARG A 88 -25.79 3.33 -18.31
CA ARG A 88 -25.65 4.31 -17.23
C ARG A 88 -24.47 3.96 -16.32
N LEU A 89 -24.41 2.70 -15.88
CA LEU A 89 -23.32 2.19 -15.05
C LEU A 89 -21.96 2.22 -15.77
N THR A 90 -21.96 2.00 -17.09
CA THR A 90 -20.76 2.09 -17.92
C THR A 90 -20.16 3.50 -17.93
N LYS A 91 -20.98 4.54 -17.92
CA LYS A 91 -20.50 5.92 -17.82
C LYS A 91 -19.90 6.20 -16.44
N GLU A 92 -20.50 5.67 -15.39
CA GLU A 92 -20.02 5.84 -14.02
C GLU A 92 -18.69 5.13 -13.79
N ILE A 93 -18.54 3.87 -14.21
CA ILE A 93 -17.31 3.11 -14.03
C ILE A 93 -16.15 3.72 -14.82
N LYS A 94 -16.37 4.24 -16.02
CA LYS A 94 -15.35 4.94 -16.82
C LYS A 94 -14.76 6.13 -16.06
N ARG A 95 -15.60 6.90 -15.36
CA ARG A 95 -15.15 8.01 -14.54
C ARG A 95 -14.26 7.54 -13.39
N LEU A 96 -14.64 6.47 -12.70
CA LEU A 96 -13.82 5.92 -11.60
C LEU A 96 -12.46 5.42 -12.10
N VAL A 97 -12.42 4.73 -13.23
CA VAL A 97 -11.17 4.26 -13.84
C VAL A 97 -10.28 5.43 -14.29
N GLU A 98 -10.87 6.53 -14.79
CA GLU A 98 -10.11 7.74 -15.10
C GLU A 98 -9.51 8.39 -13.83
N GLU A 99 -10.21 8.35 -12.70
CA GLU A 99 -9.68 8.81 -11.41
C GLU A 99 -8.53 7.92 -10.91
N GLU A 100 -8.66 6.59 -11.02
CA GLU A 100 -7.58 5.65 -10.71
C GLU A 100 -6.34 5.88 -11.57
N ASN A 101 -6.51 6.05 -12.88
CA ASN A 101 -5.42 6.31 -13.81
C ASN A 101 -4.64 7.58 -13.43
N LYS A 102 -5.33 8.69 -13.07
CA LYS A 102 -4.67 9.92 -12.62
C LYS A 102 -3.82 9.72 -11.38
N ILE A 103 -4.30 8.92 -10.42
CA ILE A 103 -3.53 8.59 -9.20
C ILE A 103 -2.29 7.78 -9.55
N VAL A 104 -2.42 6.80 -10.43
CA VAL A 104 -1.31 5.94 -10.86
C VAL A 104 -0.32 6.70 -11.74
N GLU A 105 -0.76 7.60 -12.62
CA GLU A 105 0.11 8.48 -13.40
C GLU A 105 0.94 9.40 -12.50
N ALA A 106 0.34 9.95 -11.44
CA ALA A 106 1.05 10.77 -10.45
C ALA A 106 2.06 9.96 -9.63
N ASN A 107 1.80 8.68 -9.39
CA ASN A 107 2.68 7.79 -8.63
C ASN A 107 2.70 6.37 -9.23
N PRO A 108 3.53 6.12 -10.26
CA PRO A 108 3.58 4.85 -10.99
C PRO A 108 3.88 3.61 -10.13
N LYS A 109 4.46 3.78 -8.93
CA LYS A 109 4.72 2.68 -8.00
C LYS A 109 3.42 2.03 -7.49
N LEU A 110 2.30 2.75 -7.54
CA LEU A 110 1.00 2.26 -7.12
C LEU A 110 0.46 1.13 -8.02
N ILE A 111 0.92 1.01 -9.26
CA ILE A 111 0.60 -0.12 -10.16
C ILE A 111 0.91 -1.46 -9.48
N TYR A 112 1.97 -1.49 -8.66
CA TYR A 112 2.43 -2.69 -7.97
C TYR A 112 1.78 -2.90 -6.60
N SER A 113 0.89 -1.99 -6.16
CA SER A 113 0.28 -2.05 -4.83
C SER A 113 -0.88 -3.05 -4.67
N GLY A 114 -1.17 -3.84 -5.70
CA GLY A 114 -1.94 -5.08 -5.59
C GLY A 114 -3.38 -5.03 -6.10
N SER A 115 -4.16 -3.96 -5.94
CA SER A 115 -5.57 -3.93 -6.36
C SER A 115 -5.76 -3.44 -7.78
N PHE A 116 -5.07 -2.38 -8.18
CA PHE A 116 -5.27 -1.69 -9.47
C PHE A 116 -5.33 -2.62 -10.68
N LYS A 117 -4.44 -3.62 -10.73
CA LYS A 117 -4.41 -4.57 -11.84
C LYS A 117 -5.67 -5.42 -11.92
N VAL A 118 -6.21 -5.81 -10.78
CA VAL A 118 -7.47 -6.57 -10.69
C VAL A 118 -8.65 -5.68 -11.08
N ASP A 119 -8.67 -4.45 -10.61
CA ASP A 119 -9.73 -3.48 -10.89
C ASP A 119 -9.84 -3.22 -12.39
N VAL A 120 -8.70 -3.02 -13.07
CA VAL A 120 -8.63 -2.86 -14.53
C VAL A 120 -9.10 -4.12 -15.27
N GLN A 121 -8.77 -5.32 -14.80
CA GLN A 121 -9.22 -6.56 -15.42
C GLN A 121 -10.75 -6.70 -15.34
N GLU A 122 -11.35 -6.49 -14.17
CA GLU A 122 -12.80 -6.54 -13.97
C GLU A 122 -13.53 -5.48 -14.81
N TYR A 123 -12.96 -4.28 -14.91
CA TYR A 123 -13.49 -3.22 -15.77
C TYR A 123 -13.49 -3.64 -17.25
N VAL A 124 -12.36 -4.11 -17.76
CA VAL A 124 -12.22 -4.54 -19.16
C VAL A 124 -13.21 -5.65 -19.48
N GLU A 125 -13.34 -6.66 -18.60
CA GLU A 125 -14.28 -7.74 -18.75
C GLU A 125 -15.72 -7.23 -18.85
N ALA A 126 -16.13 -6.36 -17.94
CA ALA A 126 -17.47 -5.81 -17.92
C ALA A 126 -17.82 -4.99 -19.18
N ILE A 127 -16.88 -4.15 -19.64
CA ILE A 127 -17.10 -3.33 -20.84
C ILE A 127 -17.13 -4.19 -22.10
N CYS A 128 -16.21 -5.15 -22.24
CA CYS A 128 -16.19 -6.09 -23.36
C CYS A 128 -17.50 -6.89 -23.42
N TYR A 129 -17.97 -7.39 -22.29
CA TYR A 129 -19.22 -8.15 -22.22
C TYR A 129 -20.43 -7.29 -22.60
N PHE A 130 -20.55 -6.09 -22.04
CA PHE A 130 -21.63 -5.14 -22.37
C PHE A 130 -21.63 -4.79 -23.86
N GLU A 131 -20.50 -4.42 -24.43
CA GLU A 131 -20.37 -4.08 -25.87
C GLU A 131 -20.70 -5.29 -26.76
N PHE A 132 -20.30 -6.48 -26.37
CA PHE A 132 -20.66 -7.71 -27.09
C PHE A 132 -22.17 -7.97 -27.06
N VAL A 133 -22.83 -7.82 -25.92
CA VAL A 133 -24.27 -8.01 -25.82
C VAL A 133 -25.03 -6.96 -26.64
N LYS A 134 -24.65 -5.68 -26.47
CA LYS A 134 -25.34 -4.54 -27.09
C LYS A 134 -25.07 -4.41 -28.59
N ASN A 135 -23.79 -4.44 -28.97
CA ASN A 135 -23.33 -4.06 -30.30
C ASN A 135 -22.70 -5.21 -31.10
N LYS A 136 -22.65 -6.43 -30.54
CA LYS A 136 -22.02 -7.62 -31.14
C LYS A 136 -20.56 -7.39 -31.55
N ARG A 137 -19.84 -6.53 -30.80
CA ARG A 137 -18.42 -6.23 -31.03
C ARG A 137 -17.63 -6.25 -29.72
N ILE A 138 -16.33 -6.41 -29.81
CA ILE A 138 -15.40 -6.24 -28.70
C ILE A 138 -14.69 -4.91 -28.91
N PRO A 139 -14.65 -3.99 -27.92
CA PRO A 139 -13.96 -2.72 -28.02
C PRO A 139 -12.45 -2.94 -28.15
N SER A 140 -11.80 -2.03 -28.86
CA SER A 140 -10.34 -2.04 -28.96
C SER A 140 -9.70 -1.57 -27.66
N TYR A 141 -8.43 -1.94 -27.45
CA TYR A 141 -7.61 -1.46 -26.33
C TYR A 141 -7.63 0.08 -26.19
N LYS A 142 -7.57 0.80 -27.32
CA LYS A 142 -7.60 2.28 -27.32
C LYS A 142 -8.93 2.87 -26.83
N GLU A 143 -10.03 2.19 -27.10
CA GLU A 143 -11.36 2.62 -26.64
C GLU A 143 -11.55 2.40 -25.15
N LEU A 144 -10.87 1.41 -24.57
CA LEU A 144 -10.93 1.10 -23.15
C LEU A 144 -10.16 2.09 -22.27
N LYS A 145 -9.21 2.85 -22.83
CA LYS A 145 -8.36 3.83 -22.12
C LYS A 145 -7.68 3.27 -20.86
N VAL A 146 -7.28 2.03 -20.88
CA VAL A 146 -6.57 1.37 -19.78
C VAL A 146 -5.09 1.27 -20.08
N GLY A 147 -4.28 1.84 -19.22
CA GLY A 147 -2.83 1.78 -19.28
C GLY A 147 -2.23 2.60 -20.41
N GLY A 148 -1.77 3.79 -20.08
CA GLY A 148 -0.83 4.55 -20.90
C GLY A 148 0.57 4.02 -20.70
#